data_c2bc7017bdb0de5276207d9a8883a026
#
_entry.id   c2bc7017bdb0de5276207d9a8883a026
#
_cell.length_a   1.000
_cell.length_b   1.000
_cell.length_c   1.000
_cell.angle_alpha   90.00
_cell.angle_beta   90.00
_cell.angle_gamma   90.00
#
_symmetry.space_group_name_H-M   'P 1'
#
loop_
_entity.id
_entity.type
_entity.pdbx_description
1 polymer ?
#
loop_
_entity_poly.entity_id
_entity_poly.type
_entity_poly.pdbx_seq_one_letter_code
_entity_poly.pdbx_strand_id
1 'polypeptide(L)'
;MTEPQRVTIYSAAYDRSPGASHRLLRQATQLYAPGLAEPALASGAHGKPYFPDAPQLQFSISHSGAYWLCAFSAAPVGLDVQQHRDCQKQALARRFFSLAEQAFLERTSHAPFFDLWCAKESYLKFTGEGLSGLEAVCTVSPEGGFPSVPGVNLQLLPLFAGYSACLCTASPAEIREQFL
;
A
#
# COMPACT_ATOMS: atom_id res chain seq x y z
N MET A 1 16.68 1.03 -20.06
CA MET A 1 15.68 0.28 -19.24
C MET A 1 16.11 0.48 -17.79
N THR A 2 15.26 1.07 -16.95
CA THR A 2 15.54 1.22 -15.51
C THR A 2 15.54 -0.15 -14.85
N GLU A 3 16.51 -0.42 -13.98
CA GLU A 3 16.57 -1.64 -13.20
C GLU A 3 15.30 -1.74 -12.32
N PRO A 4 14.66 -2.94 -12.20
CA PRO A 4 13.48 -3.09 -11.37
C PRO A 4 13.80 -2.84 -9.90
N GLN A 5 12.86 -2.19 -9.19
CA GLN A 5 12.97 -1.96 -7.75
C GLN A 5 12.75 -3.29 -7.01
N ARG A 6 13.68 -3.71 -6.16
CA ARG A 6 13.51 -4.92 -5.34
C ARG A 6 12.65 -4.60 -4.13
N VAL A 7 11.58 -5.37 -3.95
CA VAL A 7 10.65 -5.25 -2.84
C VAL A 7 10.44 -6.61 -2.18
N THR A 8 10.57 -6.67 -0.86
CA THR A 8 10.17 -7.84 -0.09
C THR A 8 8.89 -7.52 0.69
N ILE A 9 7.85 -8.32 0.48
CA ILE A 9 6.58 -8.20 1.19
C ILE A 9 6.49 -9.32 2.22
N TYR A 10 6.36 -8.94 3.48
CA TYR A 10 6.00 -9.83 4.57
C TYR A 10 4.51 -9.74 4.84
N SER A 11 3.86 -10.90 4.99
CA SER A 11 2.47 -11.01 5.41
C SER A 11 2.34 -11.85 6.67
N ALA A 12 1.33 -11.57 7.48
CA ALA A 12 1.05 -12.31 8.71
C ALA A 12 -0.45 -12.31 9.02
N ALA A 13 -0.88 -13.30 9.81
CA ALA A 13 -2.18 -13.23 10.47
C ALA A 13 -2.21 -12.04 11.43
N TYR A 14 -3.32 -11.29 11.45
CA TYR A 14 -3.44 -10.09 12.25
C TYR A 14 -4.57 -10.21 13.28
N ASP A 15 -4.19 -10.36 14.54
CA ASP A 15 -5.10 -10.53 15.67
C ASP A 15 -5.66 -9.22 16.25
N ARG A 16 -5.17 -8.07 15.76
CA ARG A 16 -5.53 -6.72 16.21
C ARG A 16 -5.28 -6.44 17.70
N SER A 17 -4.51 -7.28 18.38
CA SER A 17 -4.15 -7.04 19.79
C SER A 17 -3.29 -5.78 19.91
N PRO A 18 -3.30 -5.10 21.08
CA PRO A 18 -2.43 -3.93 21.31
C PRO A 18 -0.96 -4.25 21.01
N GLY A 19 -0.33 -3.41 20.17
CA GLY A 19 1.07 -3.57 19.77
C GLY A 19 1.34 -4.67 18.73
N ALA A 20 0.32 -5.41 18.22
CA ALA A 20 0.52 -6.48 17.23
C ALA A 20 1.29 -6.00 16.01
N SER A 21 0.91 -4.86 15.43
CA SER A 21 1.59 -4.31 14.25
C SER A 21 3.07 -3.98 14.53
N HIS A 22 3.40 -3.47 15.71
CA HIS A 22 4.79 -3.21 16.12
C HIS A 22 5.59 -4.51 16.26
N ARG A 23 5.02 -5.55 16.88
CA ARG A 23 5.69 -6.85 17.02
C ARG A 23 5.98 -7.48 15.65
N LEU A 24 4.99 -7.44 14.74
CA LEU A 24 5.14 -7.95 13.38
C LEU A 24 6.17 -7.13 12.58
N LEU A 25 6.15 -5.80 12.69
CA LEU A 25 7.17 -4.94 12.06
C LEU A 25 8.57 -5.29 12.55
N ARG A 26 8.76 -5.47 13.87
CA ARG A 26 10.06 -5.88 14.43
C ARG A 26 10.54 -7.21 13.86
N GLN A 27 9.66 -8.22 13.85
CA GLN A 27 9.98 -9.54 13.29
C GLN A 27 10.35 -9.45 11.80
N ALA A 28 9.55 -8.75 11.00
CA ALA A 28 9.82 -8.56 9.60
C ALA A 28 11.14 -7.80 9.35
N THR A 29 11.43 -6.76 10.16
CA THR A 29 12.68 -6.00 10.07
C THR A 29 13.90 -6.88 10.36
N GLN A 30 13.85 -7.74 11.38
CA GLN A 30 14.93 -8.66 11.70
C GLN A 30 15.19 -9.69 10.59
N LEU A 31 14.13 -10.14 9.91
CA LEU A 31 14.26 -11.07 8.78
C LEU A 31 14.79 -10.39 7.51
N TYR A 32 14.38 -9.15 7.27
CA TYR A 32 14.83 -8.37 6.12
C TYR A 32 16.27 -7.87 6.27
N ALA A 33 16.65 -7.43 7.45
CA ALA A 33 17.95 -6.84 7.77
C ALA A 33 18.54 -7.46 9.05
N PRO A 34 18.98 -8.73 9.03
CA PRO A 34 19.36 -9.49 10.23
C PRO A 34 20.56 -8.91 11.00
N GLY A 35 21.35 -8.04 10.37
CA GLY A 35 22.46 -7.35 11.02
C GLY A 35 22.12 -6.00 11.64
N LEU A 36 20.87 -5.54 11.48
CA LEU A 36 20.44 -4.25 11.99
C LEU A 36 20.00 -4.40 13.47
N ALA A 37 20.62 -3.62 14.37
CA ALA A 37 20.06 -3.47 15.71
C ALA A 37 18.63 -2.93 15.61
N GLU A 38 17.76 -3.21 16.58
CA GLU A 38 16.38 -2.75 16.55
C GLU A 38 16.33 -1.22 16.36
N PRO A 39 15.88 -0.72 15.19
CA PRO A 39 15.92 0.70 14.92
C PRO A 39 14.79 1.41 15.67
N ALA A 40 15.04 2.67 16.05
CA ALA A 40 14.00 3.53 16.57
C ALA A 40 12.90 3.74 15.53
N LEU A 41 11.64 3.74 15.95
CA LEU A 41 10.49 4.03 15.07
C LEU A 41 10.02 5.46 15.31
N ALA A 42 9.97 6.25 14.26
CA ALA A 42 9.44 7.60 14.26
C ALA A 42 8.27 7.73 13.28
N SER A 43 7.55 8.83 13.35
CA SER A 43 6.44 9.16 12.44
C SER A 43 6.73 10.45 11.70
N GLY A 44 6.52 10.46 10.39
CA GLY A 44 6.57 11.65 9.55
C GLY A 44 5.38 12.60 9.79
N ALA A 45 5.37 13.72 9.11
CA ALA A 45 4.37 14.80 9.27
C ALA A 45 2.91 14.33 9.11
N HIS A 46 2.67 13.31 8.29
CA HIS A 46 1.33 12.73 8.05
C HIS A 46 1.19 11.29 8.60
N GLY A 47 2.03 10.94 9.59
CA GLY A 47 1.92 9.67 10.30
C GLY A 47 2.58 8.45 9.60
N LYS A 48 3.22 8.61 8.44
CA LYS A 48 3.99 7.52 7.82
C LYS A 48 5.15 7.14 8.73
N PRO A 49 5.24 5.87 9.20
CA PRO A 49 6.34 5.44 10.04
C PRO A 49 7.65 5.31 9.24
N TYR A 50 8.77 5.58 9.91
CA TYR A 50 10.11 5.44 9.33
C TYR A 50 11.16 5.16 10.41
N PHE A 51 12.34 4.70 10.02
CA PHE A 51 13.48 4.47 10.90
C PHE A 51 14.49 5.61 10.74
N PRO A 52 14.59 6.57 11.70
CA PRO A 52 15.54 7.67 11.60
C PRO A 52 17.00 7.22 11.56
N ASP A 53 17.32 6.12 12.26
CA ASP A 53 18.67 5.56 12.35
C ASP A 53 19.02 4.64 11.16
N ALA A 54 18.04 4.32 10.29
CA ALA A 54 18.21 3.48 9.11
C ALA A 54 17.43 4.03 7.90
N PRO A 55 17.72 5.26 7.43
CA PRO A 55 16.92 5.93 6.38
C PRO A 55 16.96 5.21 5.03
N GLN A 56 17.98 4.36 4.80
CA GLN A 56 18.09 3.51 3.61
C GLN A 56 17.08 2.34 3.63
N LEU A 57 16.48 2.04 4.77
CA LEU A 57 15.48 1.00 4.92
C LEU A 57 14.08 1.61 4.81
N GLN A 58 13.56 1.66 3.59
CA GLN A 58 12.22 2.14 3.33
C GLN A 58 11.19 1.04 3.54
N PHE A 59 10.06 1.38 4.14
CA PHE A 59 8.98 0.41 4.34
C PHE A 59 7.60 1.06 4.30
N SER A 60 6.59 0.22 4.09
CA SER A 60 5.18 0.61 4.17
C SER A 60 4.37 -0.52 4.80
N ILE A 61 3.51 -0.16 5.75
CA ILE A 61 2.65 -1.11 6.47
C ILE A 61 1.19 -0.90 6.07
N SER A 62 0.46 -2.01 5.93
CA SER A 62 -1.00 -1.99 5.86
C SER A 62 -1.58 -3.21 6.56
N HIS A 63 -2.80 -3.08 7.07
CA HIS A 63 -3.55 -4.20 7.63
C HIS A 63 -5.05 -4.01 7.43
N SER A 64 -5.72 -5.10 7.12
CA SER A 64 -7.18 -5.13 6.97
C SER A 64 -7.68 -6.54 7.25
N GLY A 65 -8.84 -6.63 7.92
CA GLY A 65 -9.42 -7.93 8.26
C GLY A 65 -8.45 -8.80 9.07
N ALA A 66 -8.11 -9.95 8.50
CA ALA A 66 -7.27 -10.97 9.14
C ALA A 66 -5.78 -10.86 8.79
N TYR A 67 -5.37 -9.89 7.95
CA TYR A 67 -4.00 -9.81 7.46
C TYR A 67 -3.30 -8.50 7.78
N TRP A 68 -2.03 -8.60 8.08
CA TRP A 68 -1.05 -7.53 8.19
C TRP A 68 0.02 -7.74 7.11
N LEU A 69 0.42 -6.64 6.47
CA LEU A 69 1.45 -6.63 5.43
C LEU A 69 2.47 -5.54 5.69
N CYS A 70 3.72 -5.82 5.33
CA CYS A 70 4.80 -4.84 5.29
C CYS A 70 5.66 -5.05 4.05
N ALA A 71 5.82 -4.01 3.24
CA ALA A 71 6.78 -3.98 2.14
C ALA A 71 8.05 -3.28 2.57
N PHE A 72 9.22 -3.89 2.30
CA PHE A 72 10.55 -3.30 2.46
C PHE A 72 11.23 -3.10 1.12
N SER A 73 11.98 -2.01 1.01
CA SER A 73 12.80 -1.68 -0.15
C SER A 73 13.93 -0.73 0.23
N ALA A 74 14.95 -0.61 -0.62
CA ALA A 74 15.98 0.43 -0.50
C ALA A 74 15.51 1.80 -1.03
N ALA A 75 14.41 1.84 -1.78
CA ALA A 75 13.81 3.07 -2.33
C ALA A 75 12.37 3.23 -1.78
N PRO A 76 11.76 4.42 -1.89
CA PRO A 76 10.40 4.66 -1.42
C PRO A 76 9.42 3.60 -1.91
N VAL A 77 8.51 3.21 -1.04
CA VAL A 77 7.50 2.19 -1.28
C VAL A 77 6.20 2.53 -0.56
N GLY A 78 5.07 2.21 -1.18
CA GLY A 78 3.74 2.30 -0.58
C GLY A 78 2.98 0.99 -0.79
N LEU A 79 2.33 0.49 0.25
CA LEU A 79 1.57 -0.75 0.21
C LEU A 79 0.22 -0.55 0.90
N ASP A 80 -0.85 -1.01 0.25
CA ASP A 80 -2.16 -1.08 0.90
C ASP A 80 -2.82 -2.44 0.69
N VAL A 81 -3.65 -2.85 1.66
CA VAL A 81 -4.49 -4.05 1.60
C VAL A 81 -5.86 -3.75 2.19
N GLN A 82 -6.92 -4.18 1.52
CA GLN A 82 -8.30 -4.01 1.98
C GLN A 82 -9.09 -5.30 1.86
N GLN A 83 -9.73 -5.70 2.96
CA GLN A 83 -10.71 -6.77 2.95
C GLN A 83 -11.97 -6.31 2.20
N HIS A 84 -12.46 -7.12 1.28
CA HIS A 84 -13.75 -6.89 0.65
C HIS A 84 -14.86 -7.06 1.71
N ARG A 85 -15.68 -6.04 1.85
CA ARG A 85 -16.81 -6.03 2.77
C ARG A 85 -17.99 -5.32 2.14
N ASP A 86 -19.16 -5.61 2.61
CA ASP A 86 -20.33 -4.82 2.24
C ASP A 86 -20.19 -3.39 2.76
N CYS A 87 -20.32 -2.42 1.86
CA CYS A 87 -20.24 -1.01 2.18
C CYS A 87 -20.95 -0.17 1.11
N GLN A 88 -21.24 1.08 1.45
CA GLN A 88 -21.88 2.03 0.53
C GLN A 88 -20.84 2.56 -0.50
N LYS A 89 -20.42 1.68 -1.43
CA LYS A 89 -19.37 1.97 -2.43
C LYS A 89 -19.61 3.28 -3.19
N GLN A 90 -20.86 3.53 -3.63
CA GLN A 90 -21.21 4.75 -4.36
C GLN A 90 -21.02 6.02 -3.51
N ALA A 91 -21.45 6.00 -2.24
CA ALA A 91 -21.31 7.14 -1.35
C ALA A 91 -19.82 7.43 -1.05
N LEU A 92 -19.04 6.38 -0.83
CA LEU A 92 -17.58 6.48 -0.62
C LEU A 92 -16.88 6.99 -1.88
N ALA A 93 -17.26 6.48 -3.06
CA ALA A 93 -16.70 6.94 -4.33
C ALA A 93 -16.97 8.43 -4.57
N ARG A 94 -18.19 8.91 -4.33
CA ARG A 94 -18.54 10.34 -4.45
C ARG A 94 -17.72 11.24 -3.53
N ARG A 95 -17.34 10.74 -2.37
CA ARG A 95 -16.60 11.51 -1.37
C ARG A 95 -15.08 11.53 -1.63
N PHE A 96 -14.49 10.43 -2.11
CA PHE A 96 -13.04 10.24 -2.10
C PHE A 96 -12.44 10.03 -3.49
N PHE A 97 -13.23 9.83 -4.52
CA PHE A 97 -12.75 9.51 -5.85
C PHE A 97 -13.01 10.66 -6.83
N SER A 98 -12.08 10.86 -7.75
CA SER A 98 -12.22 11.82 -8.83
C SER A 98 -13.39 11.47 -9.75
N LEU A 99 -13.88 12.42 -10.54
CA LEU A 99 -14.95 12.17 -11.51
C LEU A 99 -14.59 11.09 -12.52
N ALA A 100 -13.31 10.99 -12.93
CA ALA A 100 -12.84 9.94 -13.83
C ALA A 100 -12.91 8.56 -13.20
N GLU A 101 -12.52 8.43 -11.92
CA GLU A 101 -12.61 7.20 -11.16
C GLU A 101 -14.07 6.79 -10.89
N GLN A 102 -14.94 7.75 -10.59
CA GLN A 102 -16.38 7.50 -10.43
C GLN A 102 -16.99 6.96 -11.73
N ALA A 103 -16.70 7.60 -12.87
CA ALA A 103 -17.15 7.13 -14.17
C ALA A 103 -16.57 5.74 -14.53
N PHE A 104 -15.34 5.46 -14.16
CA PHE A 104 -14.73 4.12 -14.32
C PHE A 104 -15.49 3.08 -13.50
N LEU A 105 -15.78 3.36 -12.22
CA LEU A 105 -16.54 2.46 -11.35
C LEU A 105 -17.96 2.22 -11.84
N GLU A 106 -18.66 3.25 -12.34
CA GLU A 106 -20.00 3.10 -12.91
C GLU A 106 -20.00 2.17 -14.12
N ARG A 107 -19.03 2.33 -15.05
CA ARG A 107 -18.88 1.45 -16.22
C ARG A 107 -18.55 0.00 -15.85
N THR A 108 -17.90 -0.22 -14.72
CA THR A 108 -17.47 -1.55 -14.25
C THR A 108 -18.38 -2.11 -13.15
N SER A 109 -19.58 -1.53 -12.96
CA SER A 109 -20.52 -1.94 -11.91
C SER A 109 -19.90 -1.98 -10.50
N HIS A 110 -18.98 -1.07 -10.21
CA HIS A 110 -18.23 -0.95 -8.96
C HIS A 110 -17.42 -2.21 -8.56
N ALA A 111 -17.17 -3.12 -9.50
CA ALA A 111 -16.40 -4.33 -9.21
C ALA A 111 -15.00 -4.01 -8.65
N PRO A 112 -14.18 -3.10 -9.28
CA PRO A 112 -12.84 -2.80 -8.80
C PRO A 112 -12.78 -1.72 -7.71
N PHE A 113 -13.83 -1.52 -6.91
CA PHE A 113 -13.86 -0.46 -5.90
C PHE A 113 -12.70 -0.56 -4.91
N PHE A 114 -12.44 -1.75 -4.37
CA PHE A 114 -11.36 -1.96 -3.41
C PHE A 114 -9.98 -1.90 -4.06
N ASP A 115 -9.85 -2.28 -5.34
CA ASP A 115 -8.61 -2.14 -6.09
C ASP A 115 -8.26 -0.66 -6.28
N LEU A 116 -9.24 0.18 -6.64
CA LEU A 116 -9.06 1.63 -6.74
C LEU A 116 -8.67 2.22 -5.39
N TRP A 117 -9.34 1.82 -4.31
CA TRP A 117 -9.02 2.27 -2.96
C TRP A 117 -7.58 1.93 -2.61
N CYS A 118 -7.16 0.68 -2.78
CA CYS A 118 -5.79 0.25 -2.52
C CYS A 118 -4.76 0.97 -3.38
N ALA A 119 -5.06 1.24 -4.65
CA ALA A 119 -4.17 1.98 -5.53
C ALA A 119 -3.94 3.42 -5.03
N LYS A 120 -4.99 4.12 -4.62
CA LYS A 120 -4.89 5.48 -4.04
C LYS A 120 -4.13 5.48 -2.72
N GLU A 121 -4.47 4.60 -1.80
CA GLU A 121 -3.83 4.48 -0.49
C GLU A 121 -2.34 4.10 -0.62
N SER A 122 -2.00 3.16 -1.51
CA SER A 122 -0.60 2.78 -1.73
C SER A 122 0.22 3.95 -2.29
N TYR A 123 -0.35 4.75 -3.21
CA TYR A 123 0.28 5.96 -3.70
C TYR A 123 0.51 6.99 -2.58
N LEU A 124 -0.50 7.28 -1.75
CA LEU A 124 -0.37 8.22 -0.64
C LEU A 124 0.63 7.74 0.42
N LYS A 125 0.71 6.43 0.66
CA LYS A 125 1.74 5.84 1.51
C LYS A 125 3.13 5.92 0.89
N PHE A 126 3.23 5.84 -0.44
CA PHE A 126 4.48 6.04 -1.17
C PHE A 126 4.97 7.49 -1.03
N THR A 127 4.13 8.49 -1.31
CA THR A 127 4.47 9.91 -1.19
C THR A 127 4.61 10.38 0.27
N GLY A 128 3.88 9.75 1.20
CA GLY A 128 3.80 10.18 2.59
C GLY A 128 2.85 11.34 2.84
N GLU A 129 1.94 11.68 1.91
CA GLU A 129 0.99 12.81 2.01
C GLU A 129 -0.19 12.54 2.94
N GLY A 130 -0.41 11.27 3.34
CA GLY A 130 -1.51 10.88 4.20
C GLY A 130 -2.88 10.93 3.50
N LEU A 131 -3.93 10.56 4.24
CA LEU A 131 -5.29 10.40 3.71
C LEU A 131 -5.93 11.69 3.17
N SER A 132 -5.44 12.86 3.57
CA SER A 132 -5.91 14.15 3.05
C SER A 132 -5.69 14.32 1.55
N GLY A 133 -4.78 13.56 0.95
CA GLY A 133 -4.50 13.54 -0.48
C GLY A 133 -5.46 12.69 -1.33
N LEU A 134 -6.39 11.93 -0.72
CA LEU A 134 -7.26 10.98 -1.45
C LEU A 134 -8.02 11.61 -2.62
N GLU A 135 -8.57 12.81 -2.44
CA GLU A 135 -9.35 13.50 -3.47
C GLU A 135 -8.46 14.05 -4.61
N ALA A 136 -7.19 14.37 -4.31
CA ALA A 136 -6.27 14.96 -5.27
C ALA A 136 -5.64 13.93 -6.23
N VAL A 137 -5.59 12.66 -5.85
CA VAL A 137 -4.98 11.59 -6.66
C VAL A 137 -6.02 10.91 -7.52
N CYS A 138 -5.73 10.79 -8.82
CA CYS A 138 -6.51 9.97 -9.76
C CYS A 138 -5.66 8.77 -10.21
N THR A 139 -6.18 7.56 -10.01
CA THR A 139 -5.50 6.31 -10.38
C THR A 139 -6.03 5.69 -11.68
N VAL A 140 -6.85 6.42 -12.41
CA VAL A 140 -7.35 6.06 -13.75
C VAL A 140 -6.77 7.04 -14.77
N SER A 141 -6.13 6.53 -15.83
CA SER A 141 -5.60 7.39 -16.90
C SER A 141 -6.73 8.04 -17.72
N PRO A 142 -6.46 9.12 -18.47
CA PRO A 142 -7.45 9.75 -19.35
C PRO A 142 -8.06 8.78 -20.36
N GLU A 143 -7.30 7.76 -20.80
CA GLU A 143 -7.74 6.72 -21.72
C GLU A 143 -8.51 5.58 -21.03
N GLY A 144 -8.70 5.67 -19.72
CA GLY A 144 -9.41 4.69 -18.90
C GLY A 144 -8.57 3.50 -18.44
N GLY A 145 -7.24 3.57 -18.55
CA GLY A 145 -6.32 2.56 -18.02
C GLY A 145 -6.27 2.60 -16.48
N PHE A 146 -6.29 1.44 -15.85
CA PHE A 146 -6.20 1.27 -14.40
C PHE A 146 -5.33 0.07 -14.03
N PRO A 147 -4.50 0.12 -12.96
CA PRO A 147 -4.15 1.32 -12.20
C PRO A 147 -3.11 2.18 -12.93
N SER A 148 -3.20 3.50 -12.81
CA SER A 148 -2.29 4.43 -13.49
C SER A 148 -2.14 5.74 -12.72
N VAL A 149 -0.90 6.10 -12.40
CA VAL A 149 -0.50 7.43 -11.93
C VAL A 149 0.83 7.79 -12.61
N PRO A 150 0.95 8.93 -13.26
CA PRO A 150 2.20 9.33 -13.91
C PRO A 150 3.39 9.37 -12.94
N GLY A 151 4.53 8.83 -13.37
CA GLY A 151 5.79 8.89 -12.62
C GLY A 151 5.98 7.81 -11.55
N VAL A 152 5.00 6.91 -11.38
CA VAL A 152 5.11 5.76 -10.47
C VAL A 152 4.61 4.48 -11.14
N ASN A 153 4.95 3.35 -10.55
CA ASN A 153 4.41 2.05 -10.92
C ASN A 153 3.44 1.58 -9.83
N LEU A 154 2.18 1.35 -10.22
CA LEU A 154 1.14 0.76 -9.39
C LEU A 154 0.91 -0.68 -9.84
N GLN A 155 1.03 -1.62 -8.92
CA GLN A 155 0.87 -3.04 -9.17
C GLN A 155 -0.17 -3.64 -8.22
N LEU A 156 -1.29 -4.15 -8.77
CA LEU A 156 -2.26 -4.94 -8.00
C LEU A 156 -1.66 -6.30 -7.66
N LEU A 157 -1.88 -6.74 -6.42
CA LEU A 157 -1.30 -7.97 -5.87
C LEU A 157 -2.42 -8.95 -5.51
N PRO A 158 -2.50 -10.13 -6.15
CA PRO A 158 -3.50 -11.16 -5.85
C PRO A 158 -3.07 -12.02 -4.65
N LEU A 159 -2.87 -11.41 -3.47
CA LEU A 159 -2.31 -12.09 -2.30
C LEU A 159 -3.31 -13.02 -1.60
N PHE A 160 -4.55 -12.57 -1.41
CA PHE A 160 -5.55 -13.30 -0.61
C PHE A 160 -6.94 -13.22 -1.24
N ALA A 161 -7.67 -14.33 -1.25
CA ALA A 161 -9.06 -14.34 -1.69
C ALA A 161 -9.93 -13.41 -0.82
N GLY A 162 -10.77 -12.58 -1.44
CA GLY A 162 -11.62 -11.62 -0.75
C GLY A 162 -10.88 -10.36 -0.27
N TYR A 163 -9.68 -10.09 -0.80
CA TYR A 163 -8.91 -8.88 -0.53
C TYR A 163 -8.43 -8.24 -1.84
N SER A 164 -8.26 -6.94 -1.80
CA SER A 164 -7.47 -6.19 -2.77
C SER A 164 -6.18 -5.73 -2.10
N ALA A 165 -5.09 -5.74 -2.83
CA ALA A 165 -3.83 -5.14 -2.39
C ALA A 165 -3.14 -4.44 -3.57
N CYS A 166 -2.43 -3.35 -3.28
CA CYS A 166 -1.67 -2.62 -4.28
C CYS A 166 -0.32 -2.17 -3.72
N LEU A 167 0.71 -2.30 -4.56
CA LEU A 167 2.06 -1.81 -4.31
C LEU A 167 2.31 -0.59 -5.20
N CYS A 168 2.87 0.48 -4.62
CA CYS A 168 3.36 1.66 -5.32
C CYS A 168 4.87 1.76 -5.20
N THR A 169 5.57 1.90 -6.33
CA THR A 169 7.02 2.00 -6.44
C THR A 169 7.41 3.03 -7.50
N ALA A 170 8.67 3.50 -7.49
CA ALA A 170 9.16 4.46 -8.47
C ALA A 170 9.37 3.84 -9.87
N SER A 171 9.64 2.54 -9.94
CA SER A 171 9.84 1.76 -11.17
C SER A 171 9.21 0.36 -11.02
N PRO A 172 9.05 -0.42 -12.10
CA PRO A 172 8.55 -1.79 -12.00
C PRO A 172 9.26 -2.58 -10.90
N ALA A 173 8.49 -3.34 -10.09
CA ALA A 173 9.02 -4.03 -8.93
C ALA A 173 9.29 -5.51 -9.22
N GLU A 174 10.43 -6.02 -8.72
CA GLU A 174 10.70 -7.43 -8.49
C GLU A 174 10.29 -7.76 -7.06
N ILE A 175 9.25 -8.56 -6.88
CA ILE A 175 8.62 -8.81 -5.58
C ILE A 175 9.01 -10.20 -5.07
N ARG A 176 9.46 -10.24 -3.82
CA ARG A 176 9.60 -11.46 -3.02
C ARG A 176 8.57 -11.45 -1.90
N GLU A 177 7.76 -12.49 -1.80
CA GLU A 177 6.74 -12.64 -0.76
C GLU A 177 7.18 -13.66 0.31
N GLN A 178 6.86 -13.37 1.58
CA GLN A 178 7.14 -14.25 2.71
C GLN A 178 6.00 -14.14 3.74
N PHE A 179 5.58 -15.29 4.29
CA PHE A 179 4.63 -15.33 5.40
C PHE A 179 5.40 -15.50 6.72
N LEU A 180 5.05 -14.69 7.77
CA LEU A 180 5.70 -14.71 9.09
C LEU A 180 5.12 -15.79 9.99
#